data_d20c6409b3df1f6fefe7a4362d53acad
#
_entry.id   d20c6409b3df1f6fefe7a4362d53acad
#
_cell.length_a   1.000
_cell.length_b   1.000
_cell.length_c   1.000
_cell.angle_alpha   90.00
_cell.angle_beta   90.00
_cell.angle_gamma   90.00
#
_symmetry.space_group_name_H-M   'P 1'
#
loop_
_entity.id
_entity.type
_entity.pdbx_description
1 polymer ?
#
loop_
_entity_poly.entity_id
_entity_poly.type
_entity_poly.pdbx_seq_one_letter_code
_entity_poly.pdbx_strand_id
1 'polypeptide(L)'
;MKSSRIFASICAASTMLMAPHAAIAQADKPAANEKAGEIEPQVRTRTMTGTFGGQRVSYRATMAETVLESDDGKPEAVIVTTSYVKDPRDTSRPVFFLFNGGPGSGSVWLQMGAFGPKRVAIPSDARDDGAPPYPLLDNPDSLLDVADLVFIDPPGTGFSYLTRDTNPKKYYGLEQDAEAVAKVIRLWLNDNGRWNSPKYLGGESYGTTRTAMVARELEGGTYNDVGLNGLILISTILDFAGREPTPGNEMAYVVTLPNMAAAAYYHGKVQAPSVEAIVEEARQFAIGPFATALLKGQDLPDAERAAVRAELARLTGLSERYLDQADLRVTSQRFYKELLRDRGLTIGRLDARYTGRDFDNAGETPDNDPSFYGIDAGYTAAINSWARDTLGFETTREYQSIGREPGRNWEWSTGQGRGAYLNVAPYIGQAMRQNSQLRVFNAQGYYDFATPFFGAEYSLK
;
A
#
# COMPACT_ATOMS: atom_id res chain seq x y z
N MET A 1 45.92 -39.31 -62.63
CA MET A 1 47.05 -38.36 -62.62
C MET A 1 46.52 -36.99 -62.24
N LYS A 2 47.10 -36.41 -61.16
CA LYS A 2 47.17 -34.97 -60.83
C LYS A 2 45.81 -34.32 -60.40
N SER A 3 45.76 -33.56 -59.41
CA SER A 3 46.58 -33.20 -58.21
C SER A 3 45.69 -32.27 -57.38
N SER A 4 45.72 -32.47 -56.09
CA SER A 4 45.07 -31.66 -55.07
C SER A 4 45.49 -30.21 -55.09
N ARG A 5 44.54 -29.30 -54.87
CA ARG A 5 44.84 -28.01 -54.22
C ARG A 5 43.77 -27.74 -53.13
N ILE A 6 44.27 -27.80 -51.93
CA ILE A 6 43.58 -27.44 -50.70
C ILE A 6 43.55 -25.90 -50.65
N PHE A 7 42.36 -25.30 -50.54
CA PHE A 7 42.18 -23.91 -50.12
C PHE A 7 41.74 -23.93 -48.65
N ALA A 8 42.66 -23.56 -47.80
CA ALA A 8 42.37 -23.30 -46.39
C ALA A 8 41.72 -21.92 -46.26
N SER A 9 40.44 -21.89 -45.93
CA SER A 9 39.77 -20.66 -45.51
C SER A 9 40.01 -20.45 -44.04
N ILE A 10 40.74 -19.39 -43.74
CA ILE A 10 40.96 -18.86 -42.40
C ILE A 10 39.65 -18.18 -41.96
N CYS A 11 38.89 -18.80 -41.08
CA CYS A 11 37.86 -18.17 -40.30
C CYS A 11 38.52 -17.36 -39.16
N ALA A 12 38.62 -16.06 -39.33
CA ALA A 12 38.95 -15.18 -38.23
C ALA A 12 37.76 -15.13 -37.25
N ALA A 13 37.88 -15.81 -36.14
CA ALA A 13 36.96 -15.68 -35.02
C ALA A 13 37.25 -14.33 -34.34
N SER A 14 36.38 -13.37 -34.55
CA SER A 14 36.35 -12.13 -33.77
C SER A 14 35.78 -12.45 -32.38
N THR A 15 36.67 -12.70 -31.43
CA THR A 15 36.33 -12.73 -30.01
C THR A 15 35.99 -11.31 -29.56
N MET A 16 34.68 -10.97 -29.50
CA MET A 16 34.23 -9.84 -28.73
C MET A 16 34.53 -10.12 -27.26
N LEU A 17 35.52 -9.45 -26.71
CA LEU A 17 35.69 -9.34 -25.27
C LEU A 17 34.50 -8.56 -24.72
N MET A 18 33.55 -9.27 -24.14
CA MET A 18 32.60 -8.70 -23.19
C MET A 18 33.40 -8.31 -21.94
N ALA A 19 33.67 -7.02 -21.79
CA ALA A 19 34.09 -6.47 -20.51
C ALA A 19 32.96 -6.72 -19.50
N PRO A 20 33.26 -7.29 -18.32
CA PRO A 20 32.25 -7.35 -17.28
C PRO A 20 31.93 -5.92 -16.85
N HIS A 21 30.67 -5.51 -16.96
CA HIS A 21 30.18 -4.34 -16.26
C HIS A 21 30.39 -4.63 -14.77
N ALA A 22 31.42 -4.03 -14.20
CA ALA A 22 31.59 -3.97 -12.77
C ALA A 22 30.35 -3.21 -12.24
N ALA A 23 29.41 -3.96 -11.67
CA ALA A 23 28.45 -3.38 -10.76
C ALA A 23 29.27 -2.69 -9.68
N ILE A 24 29.24 -1.36 -9.68
CA ILE A 24 29.73 -0.58 -8.57
C ILE A 24 28.84 -0.96 -7.41
N ALA A 25 29.27 -1.94 -6.63
CA ALA A 25 28.77 -2.17 -5.31
C ALA A 25 29.07 -0.88 -4.54
N GLN A 26 28.07 -0.03 -4.38
CA GLN A 26 28.13 1.06 -3.41
C GLN A 26 28.36 0.36 -2.07
N ALA A 27 29.60 0.47 -1.57
CA ALA A 27 29.95 -0.01 -0.26
C ALA A 27 29.02 0.71 0.73
N ASP A 28 28.15 -0.04 1.39
CA ASP A 28 27.44 0.42 2.55
C ASP A 28 28.48 1.01 3.51
N LYS A 29 28.40 2.33 3.73
CA LYS A 29 29.14 2.93 4.84
C LYS A 29 28.67 2.18 6.10
N PRO A 30 29.58 1.61 6.90
CA PRO A 30 29.15 0.99 8.14
C PRO A 30 28.43 2.05 8.95
N ALA A 31 27.20 1.75 9.36
CA ALA A 31 26.48 2.52 10.35
C ALA A 31 27.40 2.71 11.55
N ALA A 32 27.46 3.93 12.05
CA ALA A 32 28.28 4.28 13.20
C ALA A 32 28.15 3.21 14.28
N ASN A 33 29.28 2.78 14.86
CA ASN A 33 29.37 1.84 15.95
C ASN A 33 28.54 2.34 17.16
N GLU A 34 27.26 2.02 17.18
CA GLU A 34 26.53 2.02 18.45
C GLU A 34 27.05 0.82 19.24
N LYS A 35 27.78 1.09 20.30
CA LYS A 35 28.06 0.10 21.35
C LYS A 35 26.72 -0.47 21.80
N ALA A 36 26.64 -1.77 22.04
CA ALA A 36 25.53 -2.40 22.75
C ALA A 36 25.36 -1.70 24.12
N GLY A 37 24.61 -0.60 24.12
CA GLY A 37 24.36 0.30 25.23
C GLY A 37 22.87 0.63 25.22
N GLU A 38 22.39 1.00 26.35
CA GLU A 38 21.03 1.46 26.61
C GLU A 38 20.58 2.45 25.52
N ILE A 39 19.52 2.12 24.78
CA ILE A 39 18.94 3.02 23.78
C ILE A 39 18.11 4.06 24.54
N GLU A 40 18.54 5.30 24.52
CA GLU A 40 17.74 6.41 25.07
C GLU A 40 16.74 6.88 24.00
N PRO A 41 15.42 6.61 24.15
CA PRO A 41 14.43 6.98 23.15
C PRO A 41 14.27 8.50 23.08
N GLN A 42 14.28 9.02 21.87
CA GLN A 42 14.09 10.43 21.61
C GLN A 42 12.60 10.80 21.62
N VAL A 43 12.27 11.94 22.24
CA VAL A 43 10.94 12.55 22.19
C VAL A 43 11.09 14.03 21.85
N ARG A 44 10.39 14.48 20.82
CA ARG A 44 10.33 15.90 20.42
C ARG A 44 8.90 16.35 20.34
N THR A 45 8.57 17.43 21.04
CA THR A 45 7.20 17.99 21.08
C THR A 45 7.21 19.48 20.77
N ARG A 46 6.26 19.90 19.95
CA ARG A 46 5.95 21.33 19.73
C ARG A 46 4.46 21.58 19.86
N THR A 47 4.11 22.69 20.55
CA THR A 47 2.72 23.21 20.56
C THR A 47 2.49 24.05 19.32
N MET A 48 1.39 23.77 18.63
CA MET A 48 1.00 24.39 17.37
C MET A 48 -0.48 24.73 17.39
N THR A 49 -0.92 25.51 16.41
CA THR A 49 -2.33 25.82 16.18
C THR A 49 -2.66 25.66 14.71
N GLY A 50 -3.88 25.21 14.40
CA GLY A 50 -4.41 25.10 13.06
C GLY A 50 -5.93 25.30 13.05
N THR A 51 -6.51 25.37 11.85
CA THR A 51 -7.96 25.39 11.65
C THR A 51 -8.36 24.14 10.90
N PHE A 52 -9.19 23.30 11.52
CA PHE A 52 -9.60 22.00 11.01
C PHE A 52 -11.13 21.91 11.10
N GLY A 53 -11.80 21.46 10.05
CA GLY A 53 -13.26 21.44 10.00
C GLY A 53 -13.90 22.81 10.34
N GLY A 54 -13.21 23.92 10.05
CA GLY A 54 -13.62 25.27 10.43
C GLY A 54 -13.36 25.66 11.89
N GLN A 55 -12.81 24.76 12.73
CA GLN A 55 -12.52 24.99 14.14
C GLN A 55 -11.04 25.28 14.36
N ARG A 56 -10.72 26.31 15.16
CA ARG A 56 -9.35 26.58 15.60
C ARG A 56 -8.97 25.63 16.74
N VAL A 57 -7.93 24.83 16.53
CA VAL A 57 -7.44 23.84 17.49
C VAL A 57 -5.99 24.14 17.85
N SER A 58 -5.69 24.23 19.15
CA SER A 58 -4.34 24.14 19.68
C SER A 58 -4.00 22.65 19.90
N TYR A 59 -2.81 22.23 19.52
CA TYR A 59 -2.39 20.83 19.64
C TYR A 59 -0.90 20.69 19.88
N ARG A 60 -0.50 19.58 20.47
CA ARG A 60 0.89 19.17 20.59
C ARG A 60 1.21 18.18 19.50
N ALA A 61 2.17 18.50 18.65
CA ALA A 61 2.77 17.60 17.68
C ALA A 61 4.00 16.95 18.34
N THR A 62 3.97 15.64 18.50
CA THR A 62 5.04 14.88 19.15
C THR A 62 5.53 13.79 18.23
N MET A 63 6.85 13.74 18.00
CA MET A 63 7.52 12.61 17.38
C MET A 63 8.32 11.89 18.46
N ALA A 64 8.08 10.60 18.63
CA ALA A 64 8.62 9.82 19.73
C ALA A 64 9.11 8.44 19.28
N GLU A 65 10.25 8.02 19.84
CA GLU A 65 10.76 6.66 19.76
C GLU A 65 10.19 5.82 20.90
N THR A 66 9.75 4.60 20.59
CA THR A 66 9.33 3.58 21.56
C THR A 66 10.21 2.36 21.37
N VAL A 67 10.94 1.97 22.40
CA VAL A 67 11.79 0.78 22.37
C VAL A 67 10.93 -0.45 22.66
N LEU A 68 10.96 -1.42 21.77
CA LEU A 68 10.40 -2.75 22.02
C LEU A 68 11.52 -3.68 22.46
N GLU A 69 11.29 -4.34 23.59
CA GLU A 69 12.25 -5.23 24.20
C GLU A 69 11.76 -6.68 24.11
N SER A 70 12.73 -7.60 24.07
CA SER A 70 12.52 -9.02 24.28
C SER A 70 12.17 -9.33 25.75
N ASP A 71 11.78 -10.57 26.03
CA ASP A 71 11.40 -11.01 27.37
C ASP A 71 12.55 -10.91 28.39
N ASP A 72 13.80 -10.94 27.91
CA ASP A 72 15.01 -10.75 28.75
C ASP A 72 15.47 -9.28 28.82
N GLY A 73 14.63 -8.33 28.38
CA GLY A 73 14.85 -6.89 28.52
C GLY A 73 15.85 -6.29 27.53
N LYS A 74 16.18 -7.00 26.45
CA LYS A 74 17.08 -6.48 25.41
C LYS A 74 16.29 -5.69 24.35
N PRO A 75 16.76 -4.49 23.95
CA PRO A 75 16.17 -3.75 22.86
C PRO A 75 16.22 -4.54 21.55
N GLU A 76 15.07 -4.72 20.90
CA GLU A 76 14.95 -5.42 19.61
C GLU A 76 14.51 -4.50 18.49
N ALA A 77 13.60 -3.56 18.76
CA ALA A 77 13.13 -2.61 17.76
C ALA A 77 12.92 -1.22 18.37
N VAL A 78 13.10 -0.19 17.55
CA VAL A 78 12.71 1.18 17.89
C VAL A 78 11.62 1.60 16.92
N ILE A 79 10.46 1.88 17.45
CA ILE A 79 9.28 2.27 16.66
C ILE A 79 9.06 3.77 16.84
N VAL A 80 9.00 4.48 15.71
CA VAL A 80 8.73 5.92 15.68
C VAL A 80 7.25 6.16 15.46
N THR A 81 6.69 7.01 16.32
CA THR A 81 5.32 7.48 16.20
C THR A 81 5.28 8.99 16.06
N THR A 82 4.35 9.50 15.25
CA THR A 82 4.04 10.93 15.21
C THR A 82 2.61 11.13 15.69
N SER A 83 2.44 11.82 16.80
CA SER A 83 1.12 12.08 17.38
C SER A 83 0.76 13.55 17.38
N TYR A 84 -0.52 13.82 17.18
CA TYR A 84 -1.13 15.14 17.23
C TYR A 84 -2.27 15.10 18.24
N VAL A 85 -2.05 15.70 19.41
CA VAL A 85 -2.96 15.64 20.55
C VAL A 85 -3.44 17.05 20.87
N LYS A 86 -4.75 17.26 20.94
CA LYS A 86 -5.34 18.54 21.32
C LYS A 86 -4.78 19.06 22.64
N ASP A 87 -4.53 20.36 22.72
CA ASP A 87 -4.05 21.06 23.91
C ASP A 87 -5.04 22.19 24.30
N PRO A 88 -5.57 22.22 25.54
CA PRO A 88 -5.31 21.29 26.62
C PRO A 88 -5.83 19.87 26.34
N ARG A 89 -5.15 18.87 26.95
CA ARG A 89 -5.49 17.45 26.76
C ARG A 89 -6.90 17.14 27.26
N ASP A 90 -7.64 16.43 26.43
CA ASP A 90 -8.97 15.92 26.76
C ASP A 90 -9.02 14.40 26.57
N THR A 91 -9.12 13.65 27.65
CA THR A 91 -9.10 12.18 27.63
C THR A 91 -10.41 11.56 27.15
N SER A 92 -11.48 12.34 26.98
CA SER A 92 -12.74 11.90 26.40
C SER A 92 -12.71 11.88 24.86
N ARG A 93 -11.76 12.60 24.24
CA ARG A 93 -11.63 12.65 22.78
C ARG A 93 -11.28 11.29 22.19
N PRO A 94 -11.78 10.97 20.99
CA PRO A 94 -11.31 9.81 20.25
C PRO A 94 -9.79 9.86 19.97
N VAL A 95 -9.15 8.69 19.93
CA VAL A 95 -7.78 8.51 19.45
C VAL A 95 -7.83 7.64 18.20
N PHE A 96 -7.17 8.09 17.16
CA PHE A 96 -7.11 7.41 15.89
C PHE A 96 -5.67 6.97 15.58
N PHE A 97 -5.40 5.67 15.63
CA PHE A 97 -4.13 5.06 15.28
C PHE A 97 -4.11 4.75 13.78
N LEU A 98 -3.11 5.23 13.09
CA LEU A 98 -3.02 5.26 11.64
C LEU A 98 -1.71 4.66 11.14
N PHE A 99 -1.78 3.85 10.08
CA PHE A 99 -0.61 3.29 9.42
C PHE A 99 -0.87 2.98 7.94
N ASN A 100 0.12 3.24 7.09
CA ASN A 100 0.09 2.78 5.71
C ASN A 100 0.42 1.28 5.61
N GLY A 101 0.46 0.75 4.40
CA GLY A 101 0.54 -0.67 4.11
C GLY A 101 1.91 -1.18 3.66
N GLY A 102 2.00 -1.56 2.43
CA GLY A 102 3.12 -2.21 1.79
C GLY A 102 2.90 -3.72 1.60
N PRO A 103 3.29 -4.63 2.51
CA PRO A 103 3.97 -4.41 3.80
C PRO A 103 5.33 -3.73 3.63
N GLY A 104 5.72 -3.01 4.68
CA GLY A 104 7.00 -2.29 4.69
C GLY A 104 6.90 -0.80 4.36
N SER A 105 5.71 -0.18 4.36
CA SER A 105 5.57 1.26 4.18
C SER A 105 5.53 2.01 5.50
N GLY A 106 6.24 3.15 5.57
CA GLY A 106 6.04 4.16 6.60
C GLY A 106 4.70 4.88 6.43
N SER A 107 4.24 5.58 7.46
CA SER A 107 2.88 6.17 7.50
C SER A 107 2.77 7.53 6.81
N VAL A 108 3.71 7.86 5.92
CA VAL A 108 3.87 9.18 5.31
C VAL A 108 2.66 9.62 4.48
N TRP A 109 2.04 8.70 3.71
CA TRP A 109 0.95 9.09 2.80
C TRP A 109 -0.32 9.43 3.58
N LEU A 110 -0.66 8.69 4.63
CA LEU A 110 -1.76 9.06 5.51
C LEU A 110 -1.45 10.32 6.32
N GLN A 111 -0.20 10.49 6.78
CA GLN A 111 0.20 11.63 7.59
C GLN A 111 0.29 12.92 6.78
N MET A 112 1.03 12.91 5.66
CA MET A 112 1.33 14.10 4.85
C MET A 112 0.41 14.28 3.64
N GLY A 113 -0.54 13.36 3.44
CA GLY A 113 -1.46 13.41 2.30
C GLY A 113 -2.94 13.49 2.69
N ALA A 114 -3.33 12.87 3.82
CA ALA A 114 -4.74 12.73 4.17
C ALA A 114 -5.10 13.34 5.53
N PHE A 115 -4.61 12.77 6.64
CA PHE A 115 -5.16 13.05 7.97
C PHE A 115 -4.33 13.99 8.83
N GLY A 116 -3.03 14.15 8.56
CA GLY A 116 -2.17 15.03 9.35
C GLY A 116 -2.58 16.50 9.25
N PRO A 117 -2.13 17.36 10.21
CA PRO A 117 -2.47 18.78 10.22
C PRO A 117 -1.82 19.59 9.08
N LYS A 118 -0.83 18.99 8.44
CA LYS A 118 -0.16 19.51 7.25
C LYS A 118 -0.22 18.46 6.15
N ARG A 119 -0.28 18.92 4.90
CA ARG A 119 -0.22 18.05 3.72
C ARG A 119 0.68 18.63 2.66
N VAL A 120 1.33 17.77 1.90
CA VAL A 120 2.07 18.18 0.71
C VAL A 120 1.08 18.63 -0.39
N ALA A 121 1.46 19.66 -1.14
CA ALA A 121 0.65 20.15 -2.25
C ALA A 121 0.81 19.24 -3.46
N ILE A 122 0.02 18.18 -3.54
CA ILE A 122 -0.08 17.31 -4.72
C ILE A 122 -1.24 17.81 -5.59
N PRO A 123 -1.03 18.07 -6.90
CA PRO A 123 -2.11 18.43 -7.81
C PRO A 123 -3.20 17.34 -7.88
N SER A 124 -4.47 17.76 -7.97
CA SER A 124 -5.60 16.81 -8.11
C SER A 124 -5.96 16.50 -9.56
N ASP A 125 -5.08 16.80 -10.51
CA ASP A 125 -5.29 16.67 -11.96
C ASP A 125 -4.64 15.43 -12.56
N ALA A 126 -4.15 14.51 -11.71
CA ALA A 126 -3.44 13.29 -12.08
C ALA A 126 -2.15 13.56 -12.90
N ARG A 127 -1.46 14.66 -12.60
CA ARG A 127 -0.13 14.99 -13.12
C ARG A 127 0.90 14.78 -12.03
N ASP A 128 2.16 14.66 -12.44
CA ASP A 128 3.28 14.59 -11.51
C ASP A 128 3.43 15.91 -10.73
N ASP A 129 4.04 15.81 -9.54
CA ASP A 129 4.29 16.95 -8.64
C ASP A 129 5.47 17.85 -9.10
N GLY A 130 6.14 17.47 -10.18
CA GLY A 130 7.25 18.21 -10.79
C GLY A 130 8.53 18.19 -9.96
N ALA A 131 9.26 19.30 -10.01
CA ALA A 131 10.51 19.48 -9.28
C ALA A 131 10.32 20.31 -8.00
N PRO A 132 11.20 20.13 -6.97
CA PRO A 132 11.12 20.92 -5.75
C PRO A 132 11.28 22.44 -6.02
N PRO A 133 10.79 23.32 -5.13
CA PRO A 133 10.29 23.01 -3.79
C PRO A 133 8.86 22.50 -3.77
N TYR A 134 8.58 21.52 -2.89
CA TYR A 134 7.24 20.98 -2.66
C TYR A 134 6.61 21.69 -1.45
N PRO A 135 5.56 22.52 -1.64
CA PRO A 135 4.94 23.25 -0.53
C PRO A 135 4.25 22.30 0.45
N LEU A 136 4.51 22.53 1.74
CA LEU A 136 3.77 21.91 2.84
C LEU A 136 2.66 22.87 3.29
N LEU A 137 1.42 22.51 3.02
CA LEU A 137 0.23 23.33 3.27
C LEU A 137 -0.46 22.94 4.57
N ASP A 138 -1.24 23.86 5.14
CA ASP A 138 -2.23 23.52 6.17
C ASP A 138 -3.26 22.56 5.57
N ASN A 139 -3.68 21.58 6.35
CA ASN A 139 -4.71 20.62 5.96
C ASN A 139 -6.01 20.92 6.72
N PRO A 140 -6.94 21.71 6.15
CA PRO A 140 -8.21 22.04 6.82
C PRO A 140 -9.12 20.83 7.01
N ASP A 141 -8.86 19.73 6.27
CA ASP A 141 -9.63 18.49 6.30
C ASP A 141 -9.05 17.45 7.28
N SER A 142 -8.02 17.83 8.06
CA SER A 142 -7.49 16.97 9.12
C SER A 142 -8.56 16.72 10.19
N LEU A 143 -8.64 15.48 10.68
CA LEU A 143 -9.59 15.07 11.73
C LEU A 143 -9.23 15.61 13.13
N LEU A 144 -8.28 16.54 13.26
CA LEU A 144 -7.89 17.13 14.54
C LEU A 144 -9.00 18.00 15.19
N ASP A 145 -10.05 18.34 14.48
CA ASP A 145 -11.25 18.92 15.07
C ASP A 145 -12.00 17.92 15.97
N VAL A 146 -12.04 16.63 15.60
CA VAL A 146 -12.85 15.60 16.27
C VAL A 146 -12.03 14.52 16.99
N ALA A 147 -10.77 14.26 16.63
CA ALA A 147 -9.95 13.20 17.18
C ALA A 147 -8.50 13.62 17.39
N ASP A 148 -7.80 12.92 18.29
CA ASP A 148 -6.34 12.94 18.34
C ASP A 148 -5.79 11.87 17.38
N LEU A 149 -4.67 12.17 16.72
CA LEU A 149 -4.12 11.32 15.66
C LEU A 149 -2.77 10.76 16.08
N VAL A 150 -2.52 9.47 15.81
CA VAL A 150 -1.26 8.79 16.08
C VAL A 150 -0.86 7.99 14.84
N PHE A 151 0.15 8.47 14.14
CA PHE A 151 0.75 7.76 13.01
C PHE A 151 1.87 6.87 13.50
N ILE A 152 1.85 5.61 13.14
CA ILE A 152 2.84 4.61 13.54
C ILE A 152 3.63 4.21 12.29
N ASP A 153 4.95 4.39 12.31
CA ASP A 153 5.82 3.76 11.33
C ASP A 153 6.10 2.32 11.80
N PRO A 154 5.59 1.29 11.14
CA PRO A 154 5.80 -0.10 11.55
C PRO A 154 7.28 -0.51 11.54
N PRO A 155 7.67 -1.65 12.12
CA PRO A 155 9.06 -2.08 12.20
C PRO A 155 9.79 -2.05 10.84
N GLY A 156 10.95 -1.39 10.78
CA GLY A 156 11.78 -1.27 9.56
C GLY A 156 11.24 -0.33 8.50
N THR A 157 10.32 0.57 8.86
CA THR A 157 9.73 1.58 7.97
C THR A 157 9.86 2.98 8.55
N GLY A 158 9.70 4.01 7.73
CA GLY A 158 9.85 5.38 8.19
C GLY A 158 11.21 5.60 8.84
N PHE A 159 11.23 6.12 10.06
CA PHE A 159 12.43 6.19 10.90
C PHE A 159 12.55 5.01 11.90
N SER A 160 11.58 4.09 11.92
CA SER A 160 11.61 2.89 12.75
C SER A 160 12.64 1.87 12.25
N TYR A 161 13.27 1.15 13.18
CA TYR A 161 14.31 0.19 12.82
C TYR A 161 14.38 -0.98 13.81
N LEU A 162 14.96 -2.08 13.36
CA LEU A 162 15.37 -3.19 14.23
C LEU A 162 16.78 -2.94 14.72
N THR A 163 17.10 -3.35 15.96
CA THR A 163 18.47 -3.33 16.46
C THR A 163 19.32 -4.35 15.71
N ARG A 164 20.64 -4.15 15.72
CA ARG A 164 21.57 -4.95 14.92
C ARG A 164 21.48 -6.46 15.12
N ASP A 165 21.21 -6.87 16.37
CA ASP A 165 21.23 -8.28 16.77
C ASP A 165 19.82 -8.92 16.70
N THR A 166 18.80 -8.17 16.28
CA THR A 166 17.43 -8.66 16.18
C THR A 166 17.23 -9.52 14.97
N ASN A 167 16.65 -10.70 15.17
CA ASN A 167 16.21 -11.54 14.05
C ASN A 167 15.00 -10.91 13.38
N PRO A 168 15.09 -10.51 12.07
CA PRO A 168 13.99 -9.88 11.35
C PRO A 168 12.69 -10.70 11.34
N LYS A 169 12.75 -12.01 11.41
CA LYS A 169 11.57 -12.89 11.46
C LYS A 169 10.67 -12.67 12.67
N LYS A 170 11.17 -11.99 13.70
CA LYS A 170 10.37 -11.60 14.89
C LYS A 170 9.44 -10.41 14.63
N TYR A 171 9.63 -9.71 13.49
CA TYR A 171 8.93 -8.46 13.20
C TYR A 171 8.34 -8.40 11.78
N TYR A 172 8.89 -9.18 10.82
CA TYR A 172 8.47 -9.14 9.44
C TYR A 172 7.59 -10.32 9.07
N GLY A 173 6.33 -10.22 9.42
CA GLY A 173 5.30 -11.19 9.13
C GLY A 173 3.95 -10.69 9.60
N LEU A 174 2.88 -11.36 9.19
CA LEU A 174 1.50 -10.94 9.45
C LEU A 174 1.19 -10.84 10.95
N GLU A 175 1.53 -11.86 11.72
CA GLU A 175 1.27 -11.92 13.17
C GLU A 175 2.26 -11.04 13.92
N GLN A 176 3.55 -11.14 13.61
CA GLN A 176 4.62 -10.43 14.24
C GLN A 176 4.48 -8.89 14.11
N ASP A 177 4.10 -8.43 12.93
CA ASP A 177 3.81 -7.01 12.66
C ASP A 177 2.62 -6.52 13.48
N ALA A 178 1.54 -7.31 13.54
CA ALA A 178 0.36 -6.98 14.31
C ALA A 178 0.64 -6.94 15.83
N GLU A 179 1.39 -7.90 16.35
CA GLU A 179 1.83 -7.95 17.75
C GLU A 179 2.67 -6.71 18.12
N ALA A 180 3.65 -6.36 17.26
CA ALA A 180 4.49 -5.19 17.47
C ALA A 180 3.67 -3.89 17.48
N VAL A 181 2.78 -3.70 16.50
CA VAL A 181 1.92 -2.50 16.44
C VAL A 181 0.94 -2.46 17.62
N ALA A 182 0.33 -3.57 18.00
CA ALA A 182 -0.55 -3.65 19.17
C ALA A 182 0.20 -3.31 20.47
N LYS A 183 1.45 -3.79 20.62
CA LYS A 183 2.32 -3.45 21.77
C LYS A 183 2.59 -1.94 21.81
N VAL A 184 2.92 -1.32 20.68
CA VAL A 184 3.11 0.14 20.58
C VAL A 184 1.84 0.90 20.98
N ILE A 185 0.67 0.47 20.50
CA ILE A 185 -0.62 1.08 20.86
C ILE A 185 -0.85 1.01 22.38
N ARG A 186 -0.64 -0.14 23.02
CA ARG A 186 -0.79 -0.30 24.46
C ARG A 186 0.17 0.60 25.24
N LEU A 187 1.43 0.68 24.82
CA LEU A 187 2.43 1.57 25.44
C LEU A 187 2.02 3.04 25.28
N TRP A 188 1.61 3.45 24.09
CA TRP A 188 1.13 4.82 23.86
C TRP A 188 -0.10 5.17 24.73
N LEU A 189 -1.05 4.22 24.89
CA LEU A 189 -2.21 4.40 25.75
C LEU A 189 -1.81 4.57 27.22
N ASN A 190 -0.79 3.82 27.71
CA ASN A 190 -0.22 3.97 29.04
C ASN A 190 0.37 5.36 29.23
N ASP A 191 1.31 5.73 28.37
CA ASP A 191 2.08 6.97 28.49
C ASP A 191 1.20 8.22 28.41
N ASN A 192 0.12 8.11 27.66
CA ASN A 192 -0.82 9.20 27.46
C ASN A 192 -2.09 9.10 28.34
N GLY A 193 -2.26 8.05 29.14
CA GLY A 193 -3.43 7.85 30.00
C GLY A 193 -4.75 7.82 29.22
N ARG A 194 -4.79 7.10 28.09
CA ARG A 194 -5.91 7.12 27.15
C ARG A 194 -6.66 5.78 27.04
N TRP A 195 -6.52 4.91 28.06
CA TRP A 195 -7.17 3.59 28.08
C TRP A 195 -8.69 3.63 27.94
N ASN A 196 -9.35 4.64 28.52
CA ASN A 196 -10.80 4.79 28.47
C ASN A 196 -11.28 5.75 27.37
N SER A 197 -10.41 6.23 26.49
CA SER A 197 -10.81 7.03 25.32
C SER A 197 -11.44 6.16 24.24
N PRO A 198 -12.37 6.68 23.44
CA PRO A 198 -12.78 6.00 22.20
C PRO A 198 -11.57 5.79 21.28
N LYS A 199 -11.42 4.60 20.73
CA LYS A 199 -10.26 4.22 19.91
C LYS A 199 -10.67 3.73 18.54
N TYR A 200 -9.94 4.20 17.52
CA TYR A 200 -10.12 3.83 16.12
C TYR A 200 -8.79 3.37 15.55
N LEU A 201 -8.83 2.36 14.68
CA LEU A 201 -7.69 1.94 13.87
C LEU A 201 -7.96 2.33 12.41
N GLY A 202 -6.95 2.85 11.74
CA GLY A 202 -7.04 3.17 10.32
C GLY A 202 -5.83 2.68 9.55
N GLY A 203 -6.10 1.90 8.50
CA GLY A 203 -5.08 1.38 7.62
C GLY A 203 -5.36 1.68 6.16
N GLU A 204 -4.30 1.87 5.38
CA GLU A 204 -4.36 1.99 3.93
C GLU A 204 -3.62 0.82 3.30
N SER A 205 -4.20 0.25 2.18
CA SER A 205 -3.60 -0.86 1.42
C SER A 205 -3.38 -2.10 2.32
N TYR A 206 -2.19 -2.70 2.36
CA TYR A 206 -1.85 -3.74 3.34
C TYR A 206 -2.12 -3.29 4.80
N GLY A 207 -2.12 -2.00 5.08
CA GLY A 207 -2.54 -1.46 6.38
C GLY A 207 -3.96 -1.87 6.78
N THR A 208 -4.84 -2.21 5.84
CA THR A 208 -6.18 -2.76 6.14
C THR A 208 -6.11 -4.22 6.59
N THR A 209 -5.21 -5.01 5.98
CA THR A 209 -4.83 -6.35 6.48
C THR A 209 -4.28 -6.24 7.91
N ARG A 210 -3.32 -5.30 8.13
CA ARG A 210 -2.77 -5.00 9.46
C ARG A 210 -3.86 -4.58 10.43
N THR A 211 -4.82 -3.73 10.02
CA THR A 211 -5.95 -3.30 10.87
C THR A 211 -6.75 -4.49 11.38
N ALA A 212 -7.07 -5.46 10.51
CA ALA A 212 -7.79 -6.66 10.90
C ALA A 212 -6.99 -7.54 11.88
N MET A 213 -5.69 -7.68 11.65
CA MET A 213 -4.79 -8.44 12.50
C MET A 213 -4.56 -7.77 13.85
N VAL A 214 -4.33 -6.43 13.86
CA VAL A 214 -4.17 -5.65 15.10
C VAL A 214 -5.46 -5.63 15.91
N ALA A 215 -6.63 -5.52 15.27
CA ALA A 215 -7.92 -5.63 15.98
C ALA A 215 -8.06 -6.98 16.66
N ARG A 216 -7.72 -8.08 15.98
CA ARG A 216 -7.68 -9.43 16.59
C ARG A 216 -6.73 -9.48 17.80
N GLU A 217 -5.56 -8.85 17.68
CA GLU A 217 -4.55 -8.84 18.73
C GLU A 217 -4.95 -7.98 19.93
N LEU A 218 -5.69 -6.89 19.70
CA LEU A 218 -6.15 -5.98 20.75
C LEU A 218 -7.41 -6.46 21.46
N GLU A 219 -8.33 -7.16 20.77
CA GLU A 219 -9.63 -7.63 21.27
C GLU A 219 -9.70 -9.17 21.37
N GLY A 220 -8.55 -9.86 21.43
CA GLY A 220 -8.45 -11.31 21.32
C GLY A 220 -8.86 -12.12 22.56
N GLY A 221 -9.31 -11.48 23.65
CA GLY A 221 -9.75 -12.15 24.86
C GLY A 221 -8.60 -12.67 25.75
N THR A 222 -7.43 -12.03 25.71
CA THR A 222 -6.21 -12.43 26.40
C THR A 222 -5.92 -11.65 27.69
N TYR A 223 -6.95 -11.11 28.36
CA TYR A 223 -6.88 -10.36 29.62
C TYR A 223 -6.27 -8.94 29.57
N ASN A 224 -5.74 -8.49 28.42
CA ASN A 224 -5.24 -7.15 28.19
C ASN A 224 -5.93 -6.49 26.99
N ASP A 225 -7.23 -6.72 26.85
CA ASP A 225 -8.01 -6.25 25.71
C ASP A 225 -8.10 -4.74 25.69
N VAL A 226 -8.02 -4.19 24.49
CA VAL A 226 -8.21 -2.78 24.18
C VAL A 226 -9.46 -2.66 23.32
N GLY A 227 -10.58 -2.27 23.93
CA GLY A 227 -11.84 -2.11 23.21
C GLY A 227 -11.74 -1.03 22.12
N LEU A 228 -12.19 -1.35 20.90
CA LEU A 228 -12.19 -0.48 19.74
C LEU A 228 -13.60 0.05 19.43
N ASN A 229 -13.69 1.28 18.95
CA ASN A 229 -14.95 1.90 18.51
C ASN A 229 -15.13 1.80 17.00
N GLY A 230 -14.04 1.75 16.23
CA GLY A 230 -14.16 1.62 14.78
C GLY A 230 -12.88 1.27 14.05
N LEU A 231 -13.07 0.72 12.84
CA LEU A 231 -12.02 0.43 11.89
C LEU A 231 -12.26 1.27 10.63
N ILE A 232 -11.21 1.93 10.14
CA ILE A 232 -11.25 2.70 8.91
C ILE A 232 -10.31 2.06 7.92
N LEU A 233 -10.89 1.50 6.86
CA LEU A 233 -10.20 0.74 5.84
C LEU A 233 -10.14 1.56 4.56
N ILE A 234 -8.94 1.87 4.08
CA ILE A 234 -8.72 2.70 2.90
C ILE A 234 -7.96 1.88 1.87
N SER A 235 -8.45 1.84 0.64
CA SER A 235 -7.85 1.00 -0.41
C SER A 235 -7.67 -0.43 0.09
N THR A 236 -8.77 -1.07 0.43
CA THR A 236 -8.83 -2.27 1.27
C THR A 236 -8.37 -3.53 0.57
N ILE A 237 -7.53 -4.30 1.24
CA ILE A 237 -7.21 -5.67 0.89
C ILE A 237 -7.27 -6.57 2.13
N LEU A 238 -8.25 -7.48 2.16
CA LEU A 238 -8.47 -8.44 3.24
C LEU A 238 -8.38 -9.88 2.76
N ASP A 239 -8.76 -10.12 1.50
CA ASP A 239 -8.69 -11.43 0.83
C ASP A 239 -7.79 -11.32 -0.42
N PHE A 240 -6.67 -12.03 -0.38
CA PHE A 240 -5.67 -11.99 -1.46
C PHE A 240 -6.03 -12.87 -2.66
N ALA A 241 -7.09 -13.69 -2.57
CA ALA A 241 -7.60 -14.41 -3.73
C ALA A 241 -8.05 -13.46 -4.85
N GLY A 242 -8.57 -12.27 -4.51
CA GLY A 242 -8.94 -11.23 -5.48
C GLY A 242 -7.76 -10.49 -6.13
N ARG A 243 -6.52 -10.73 -5.66
CA ARG A 243 -5.36 -9.97 -6.14
C ARG A 243 -4.41 -10.76 -7.05
N GLU A 244 -4.25 -12.04 -6.81
CA GLU A 244 -3.19 -12.85 -7.43
C GLU A 244 -3.70 -13.57 -8.69
N PRO A 245 -3.40 -13.07 -9.91
CA PRO A 245 -3.81 -13.71 -11.17
C PRO A 245 -2.91 -14.91 -11.50
N THR A 246 -3.01 -15.95 -10.68
CA THR A 246 -2.29 -17.21 -10.90
C THR A 246 -3.15 -18.19 -11.68
N PRO A 247 -2.56 -19.15 -12.42
CA PRO A 247 -3.33 -20.17 -13.11
C PRO A 247 -4.30 -20.91 -12.19
N GLY A 248 -5.59 -20.94 -12.58
CA GLY A 248 -6.67 -21.53 -11.79
C GLY A 248 -7.31 -20.58 -10.76
N ASN A 249 -6.81 -19.36 -10.61
CA ASN A 249 -7.47 -18.31 -9.82
C ASN A 249 -8.18 -17.32 -10.73
N GLU A 250 -9.45 -17.53 -10.99
CA GLU A 250 -10.24 -16.67 -11.86
C GLU A 250 -10.76 -15.41 -11.13
N MET A 251 -10.76 -15.41 -9.80
CA MET A 251 -11.28 -14.30 -8.99
C MET A 251 -10.57 -12.98 -9.28
N ALA A 252 -9.25 -13.01 -9.45
CA ALA A 252 -8.46 -11.81 -9.73
C ALA A 252 -8.92 -11.07 -11.01
N TYR A 253 -9.34 -11.81 -12.04
CA TYR A 253 -9.86 -11.21 -13.27
C TYR A 253 -11.27 -10.64 -13.07
N VAL A 254 -12.12 -11.36 -12.34
CA VAL A 254 -13.50 -10.96 -12.05
C VAL A 254 -13.53 -9.65 -11.27
N VAL A 255 -12.77 -9.54 -10.18
CA VAL A 255 -12.83 -8.35 -9.30
C VAL A 255 -12.13 -7.12 -9.89
N THR A 256 -11.24 -7.31 -10.88
CA THR A 256 -10.51 -6.19 -11.50
C THR A 256 -11.29 -5.57 -12.67
N LEU A 257 -12.22 -6.28 -13.27
CA LEU A 257 -12.95 -5.82 -14.46
C LEU A 257 -13.68 -4.47 -14.25
N PRO A 258 -14.37 -4.20 -13.12
CA PRO A 258 -14.99 -2.90 -12.90
C PRO A 258 -13.99 -1.73 -12.84
N ASN A 259 -12.78 -1.95 -12.33
CA ASN A 259 -11.70 -0.96 -12.36
C ASN A 259 -11.23 -0.69 -13.80
N MET A 260 -11.11 -1.74 -14.63
CA MET A 260 -10.75 -1.60 -16.04
C MET A 260 -11.78 -0.75 -16.78
N ALA A 261 -13.07 -0.98 -16.53
CA ALA A 261 -14.15 -0.20 -17.14
C ALA A 261 -14.11 1.28 -16.72
N ALA A 262 -13.87 1.55 -15.45
CA ALA A 262 -13.72 2.91 -14.93
C ALA A 262 -12.54 3.64 -15.58
N ALA A 263 -11.37 3.00 -15.66
CA ALA A 263 -10.17 3.56 -16.28
C ALA A 263 -10.38 3.79 -17.79
N ALA A 264 -10.98 2.84 -18.49
CA ALA A 264 -11.30 2.98 -19.91
C ALA A 264 -12.25 4.16 -20.18
N TYR A 265 -13.25 4.35 -19.33
CA TYR A 265 -14.16 5.49 -19.39
C TYR A 265 -13.43 6.82 -19.17
N TYR A 266 -12.61 6.92 -18.12
CA TYR A 266 -11.83 8.13 -17.83
C TYR A 266 -10.93 8.55 -19.00
N HIS A 267 -10.27 7.59 -19.63
CA HIS A 267 -9.38 7.84 -20.78
C HIS A 267 -10.10 7.97 -22.13
N GLY A 268 -11.44 7.96 -22.15
CA GLY A 268 -12.25 8.11 -23.35
C GLY A 268 -12.14 6.95 -24.34
N LYS A 269 -11.79 5.73 -23.86
CA LYS A 269 -11.75 4.53 -24.67
C LYS A 269 -13.11 3.87 -24.82
N VAL A 270 -14.01 4.14 -23.90
CA VAL A 270 -15.39 3.64 -23.89
C VAL A 270 -16.34 4.79 -23.57
N GLN A 271 -17.61 4.64 -23.95
CA GLN A 271 -18.65 5.63 -23.74
C GLN A 271 -19.71 5.07 -22.76
N ALA A 272 -20.12 5.88 -21.80
CA ALA A 272 -21.22 5.59 -20.89
C ALA A 272 -21.84 6.90 -20.39
N PRO A 273 -23.06 6.88 -19.80
CA PRO A 273 -23.67 8.07 -19.20
C PRO A 273 -22.86 8.65 -18.02
N SER A 274 -22.22 7.80 -17.22
CA SER A 274 -21.33 8.19 -16.12
C SER A 274 -20.37 7.04 -15.78
N VAL A 275 -19.38 7.31 -14.93
CA VAL A 275 -18.45 6.29 -14.43
C VAL A 275 -19.19 5.25 -13.58
N GLU A 276 -20.16 5.68 -12.77
CA GLU A 276 -20.98 4.78 -11.95
C GLU A 276 -21.78 3.81 -12.79
N ALA A 277 -22.35 4.29 -13.91
CA ALA A 277 -23.14 3.46 -14.82
C ALA A 277 -22.29 2.33 -15.44
N ILE A 278 -21.13 2.65 -15.99
CA ILE A 278 -20.27 1.62 -16.60
C ILE A 278 -19.66 0.68 -15.58
N VAL A 279 -19.36 1.18 -14.38
CA VAL A 279 -18.87 0.36 -13.26
C VAL A 279 -19.93 -0.65 -12.85
N GLU A 280 -21.20 -0.24 -12.74
CA GLU A 280 -22.28 -1.16 -12.38
C GLU A 280 -22.54 -2.20 -13.46
N GLU A 281 -22.54 -1.81 -14.74
CA GLU A 281 -22.61 -2.77 -15.86
C GLU A 281 -21.46 -3.78 -15.79
N ALA A 282 -20.23 -3.31 -15.56
CA ALA A 282 -19.07 -4.17 -15.42
C ALA A 282 -19.15 -5.12 -14.21
N ARG A 283 -19.70 -4.68 -13.08
CA ARG A 283 -19.95 -5.55 -11.92
C ARG A 283 -20.90 -6.69 -12.25
N GLN A 284 -22.04 -6.37 -12.86
CA GLN A 284 -23.03 -7.38 -13.21
C GLN A 284 -22.47 -8.39 -14.25
N PHE A 285 -21.74 -7.89 -15.21
CA PHE A 285 -21.10 -8.74 -16.19
C PHE A 285 -20.00 -9.61 -15.57
N ALA A 286 -19.19 -9.04 -14.66
CA ALA A 286 -18.09 -9.74 -13.98
C ALA A 286 -18.55 -10.96 -13.19
N ILE A 287 -19.60 -10.81 -12.36
CA ILE A 287 -20.13 -11.92 -11.51
C ILE A 287 -21.05 -12.88 -12.25
N GLY A 288 -21.48 -12.54 -13.42
CA GLY A 288 -22.40 -13.35 -14.24
C GLY A 288 -21.69 -14.00 -15.45
N PRO A 289 -21.88 -13.46 -16.66
CA PRO A 289 -21.38 -14.08 -17.89
C PRO A 289 -19.86 -14.28 -17.90
N PHE A 290 -19.09 -13.32 -17.41
CA PHE A 290 -17.63 -13.39 -17.42
C PHE A 290 -17.09 -14.46 -16.49
N ALA A 291 -17.51 -14.48 -15.21
CA ALA A 291 -17.12 -15.53 -14.26
C ALA A 291 -17.50 -16.93 -14.78
N THR A 292 -18.71 -17.06 -15.35
CA THR A 292 -19.17 -18.33 -15.92
C THR A 292 -18.29 -18.77 -17.10
N ALA A 293 -17.91 -17.85 -17.97
CA ALA A 293 -17.04 -18.12 -19.12
C ALA A 293 -15.65 -18.57 -18.67
N LEU A 294 -15.06 -17.88 -17.67
CA LEU A 294 -13.76 -18.26 -17.11
C LEU A 294 -13.77 -19.66 -16.51
N LEU A 295 -14.84 -20.02 -15.77
CA LEU A 295 -15.00 -21.33 -15.14
C LEU A 295 -15.24 -22.47 -16.14
N LYS A 296 -15.87 -22.18 -17.30
CA LYS A 296 -16.02 -23.17 -18.39
C LYS A 296 -14.69 -23.46 -19.09
N GLY A 297 -13.76 -22.50 -19.09
CA GLY A 297 -12.44 -22.68 -19.71
C GLY A 297 -12.51 -23.11 -21.17
N GLN A 298 -11.92 -24.27 -21.47
CA GLN A 298 -11.92 -24.83 -22.84
C GLN A 298 -13.28 -25.39 -23.28
N ASP A 299 -14.17 -25.65 -22.36
CA ASP A 299 -15.53 -26.13 -22.68
C ASP A 299 -16.51 -24.98 -23.01
N LEU A 300 -16.00 -23.73 -23.06
CA LEU A 300 -16.80 -22.57 -23.41
C LEU A 300 -17.14 -22.60 -24.93
N PRO A 301 -18.42 -22.65 -25.29
CA PRO A 301 -18.83 -22.67 -26.72
C PRO A 301 -18.35 -21.42 -27.45
N ASP A 302 -17.95 -21.56 -28.71
CA ASP A 302 -17.43 -20.47 -29.54
C ASP A 302 -18.36 -19.25 -29.60
N ALA A 303 -19.66 -19.46 -29.67
CA ALA A 303 -20.65 -18.38 -29.70
C ALA A 303 -20.70 -17.61 -28.38
N GLU A 304 -20.63 -18.31 -27.24
CA GLU A 304 -20.57 -17.69 -25.91
C GLU A 304 -19.23 -16.96 -25.74
N ARG A 305 -18.13 -17.56 -26.16
CA ARG A 305 -16.80 -16.93 -26.14
C ARG A 305 -16.79 -15.63 -26.92
N ALA A 306 -17.37 -15.63 -28.15
CA ALA A 306 -17.45 -14.44 -28.95
C ALA A 306 -18.30 -13.34 -28.32
N ALA A 307 -19.42 -13.69 -27.67
CA ALA A 307 -20.27 -12.73 -26.96
C ALA A 307 -19.56 -12.12 -25.75
N VAL A 308 -18.89 -12.94 -24.93
CA VAL A 308 -18.12 -12.49 -23.78
C VAL A 308 -16.94 -11.61 -24.22
N ARG A 309 -16.22 -11.98 -25.27
CA ARG A 309 -15.12 -11.18 -25.82
C ARG A 309 -15.59 -9.81 -26.32
N ALA A 310 -16.71 -9.75 -27.06
CA ALA A 310 -17.26 -8.49 -27.52
C ALA A 310 -17.68 -7.56 -26.36
N GLU A 311 -18.27 -8.11 -25.31
CA GLU A 311 -18.66 -7.33 -24.14
C GLU A 311 -17.45 -6.86 -23.33
N LEU A 312 -16.42 -7.70 -23.17
CA LEU A 312 -15.13 -7.28 -22.58
C LEU A 312 -14.52 -6.12 -23.38
N ALA A 313 -14.51 -6.20 -24.72
CA ALA A 313 -14.01 -5.13 -25.57
C ALA A 313 -14.79 -3.82 -25.36
N ARG A 314 -16.12 -3.90 -25.28
CA ARG A 314 -17.00 -2.77 -25.00
C ARG A 314 -16.73 -2.11 -23.65
N LEU A 315 -16.52 -2.90 -22.60
CA LEU A 315 -16.31 -2.42 -21.24
C LEU A 315 -14.88 -1.91 -20.99
N THR A 316 -13.88 -2.54 -21.60
CA THR A 316 -12.46 -2.26 -21.31
C THR A 316 -11.77 -1.38 -22.35
N GLY A 317 -12.37 -1.19 -23.53
CA GLY A 317 -11.75 -0.47 -24.64
C GLY A 317 -10.58 -1.23 -25.30
N LEU A 318 -10.34 -2.49 -24.92
CA LEU A 318 -9.35 -3.35 -25.53
C LEU A 318 -9.88 -3.96 -26.83
N SER A 319 -8.99 -4.26 -27.78
CA SER A 319 -9.41 -4.92 -29.01
C SER A 319 -9.83 -6.38 -28.77
N GLU A 320 -10.85 -6.85 -29.50
CA GLU A 320 -11.26 -8.25 -29.44
C GLU A 320 -10.10 -9.21 -29.76
N ARG A 321 -9.22 -8.83 -30.68
CA ARG A 321 -8.03 -9.60 -31.01
C ARG A 321 -7.11 -9.77 -29.79
N TYR A 322 -6.87 -8.69 -29.03
CA TYR A 322 -6.03 -8.75 -27.84
C TYR A 322 -6.66 -9.62 -26.74
N LEU A 323 -7.97 -9.45 -26.53
CA LEU A 323 -8.73 -10.25 -25.57
C LEU A 323 -8.72 -11.74 -25.93
N ASP A 324 -8.79 -12.07 -27.22
CA ASP A 324 -8.71 -13.45 -27.68
C ASP A 324 -7.31 -14.04 -27.48
N GLN A 325 -6.25 -13.28 -27.77
CA GLN A 325 -4.86 -13.67 -27.51
C GLN A 325 -4.53 -13.84 -26.02
N ALA A 326 -5.23 -13.11 -25.16
CA ALA A 326 -5.11 -13.21 -23.71
C ALA A 326 -6.02 -14.30 -23.11
N ASP A 327 -6.71 -15.08 -23.93
CA ASP A 327 -7.71 -16.07 -23.50
C ASP A 327 -8.74 -15.48 -22.53
N LEU A 328 -9.21 -14.25 -22.81
CA LEU A 328 -10.12 -13.44 -21.98
C LEU A 328 -9.54 -13.02 -20.63
N ARG A 329 -8.30 -13.41 -20.30
CA ARG A 329 -7.62 -13.24 -19.00
C ARG A 329 -6.57 -12.13 -19.07
N VAL A 330 -7.02 -10.89 -19.07
CA VAL A 330 -6.12 -9.73 -19.05
C VAL A 330 -5.75 -9.39 -17.62
N THR A 331 -4.46 -9.50 -17.28
CA THR A 331 -3.97 -9.07 -15.96
C THR A 331 -3.92 -7.55 -15.87
N SER A 332 -3.95 -7.00 -14.63
CA SER A 332 -3.81 -5.55 -14.41
C SER A 332 -2.55 -4.99 -15.06
N GLN A 333 -1.41 -5.68 -14.94
CA GLN A 333 -0.13 -5.27 -15.54
C GLN A 333 -0.22 -5.11 -17.06
N ARG A 334 -0.87 -6.05 -17.74
CA ARG A 334 -1.11 -5.98 -19.19
C ARG A 334 -2.09 -4.86 -19.54
N PHE A 335 -3.11 -4.67 -18.72
CA PHE A 335 -4.10 -3.60 -18.95
C PHE A 335 -3.47 -2.21 -18.83
N TYR A 336 -2.58 -1.97 -17.84
CA TYR A 336 -1.88 -0.68 -17.71
C TYR A 336 -1.14 -0.30 -18.98
N LYS A 337 -0.56 -1.29 -19.63
CA LYS A 337 0.24 -1.09 -20.84
C LYS A 337 -0.62 -0.99 -22.11
N GLU A 338 -1.67 -1.82 -22.20
CA GLU A 338 -2.43 -1.95 -23.43
C GLU A 338 -3.45 -0.83 -23.65
N LEU A 339 -4.08 -0.33 -22.59
CA LEU A 339 -5.19 0.63 -22.68
C LEU A 339 -4.85 1.87 -23.53
N LEU A 340 -3.67 2.44 -23.37
CA LEU A 340 -3.21 3.65 -24.05
C LEU A 340 -1.99 3.42 -24.94
N ARG A 341 -1.72 2.18 -25.33
CA ARG A 341 -0.58 1.82 -26.19
C ARG A 341 -0.56 2.59 -27.52
N ASP A 342 -1.72 2.83 -28.10
CA ASP A 342 -1.90 3.62 -29.33
C ASP A 342 -1.48 5.09 -29.17
N ARG A 343 -1.46 5.60 -27.93
CA ARG A 343 -1.00 6.95 -27.58
C ARG A 343 0.46 6.98 -27.08
N GLY A 344 1.13 5.82 -27.02
CA GLY A 344 2.48 5.67 -26.47
C GLY A 344 2.52 5.95 -24.97
N LEU A 345 1.44 5.64 -24.24
CA LEU A 345 1.29 5.89 -22.81
C LEU A 345 0.99 4.60 -22.05
N THR A 346 1.38 4.57 -20.78
CA THR A 346 0.96 3.60 -19.77
C THR A 346 0.18 4.32 -18.66
N ILE A 347 -0.68 3.61 -17.94
CA ILE A 347 -1.48 4.17 -16.85
C ILE A 347 -0.93 3.73 -15.49
N GLY A 348 -1.27 4.49 -14.44
CA GLY A 348 -0.86 4.24 -13.07
C GLY A 348 -1.54 3.01 -12.44
N ARG A 349 -0.85 2.38 -11.50
CA ARG A 349 -1.35 1.27 -10.70
C ARG A 349 -2.11 1.75 -9.45
N LEU A 350 -1.59 2.76 -8.74
CA LEU A 350 -2.22 3.31 -7.54
C LEU A 350 -3.40 4.22 -7.91
N ASP A 351 -3.28 4.90 -9.04
CA ASP A 351 -4.34 5.70 -9.64
C ASP A 351 -4.21 5.65 -11.17
N ALA A 352 -5.12 4.92 -11.80
CA ALA A 352 -5.12 4.71 -13.24
C ALA A 352 -5.39 5.98 -14.07
N ARG A 353 -5.68 7.12 -13.44
CA ARG A 353 -5.82 8.41 -14.13
C ARG A 353 -4.46 9.03 -14.48
N TYR A 354 -3.41 8.72 -13.69
CA TYR A 354 -2.04 9.09 -14.03
C TYR A 354 -1.56 8.36 -15.27
N THR A 355 -0.78 9.07 -16.09
CA THR A 355 -0.18 8.50 -17.29
C THR A 355 1.32 8.76 -17.33
N GLY A 356 2.06 7.84 -17.92
CA GLY A 356 3.50 7.94 -18.12
C GLY A 356 3.93 7.38 -19.47
N ARG A 357 5.22 7.46 -19.74
CA ARG A 357 5.85 6.85 -20.92
C ARG A 357 6.88 5.86 -20.48
N ASP A 358 6.82 4.68 -21.05
CA ASP A 358 7.83 3.64 -20.87
C ASP A 358 8.93 3.79 -21.93
N PHE A 359 10.10 3.24 -21.63
CA PHE A 359 11.19 3.14 -22.60
C PHE A 359 10.79 2.28 -23.80
N ASP A 360 10.15 1.13 -23.54
CA ASP A 360 9.63 0.22 -24.56
C ASP A 360 8.11 0.18 -24.59
N ASN A 361 7.52 0.82 -25.62
CA ASN A 361 6.07 0.80 -25.80
C ASN A 361 5.53 -0.56 -26.24
N ALA A 362 6.38 -1.45 -26.76
CA ALA A 362 5.97 -2.79 -27.22
C ALA A 362 5.89 -3.82 -26.09
N GLY A 363 6.53 -3.55 -24.94
CA GLY A 363 6.51 -4.42 -23.75
C GLY A 363 5.10 -4.76 -23.28
N GLU A 364 4.95 -5.87 -22.56
CA GLU A 364 3.66 -6.31 -22.00
C GLU A 364 3.33 -5.70 -20.65
N THR A 365 4.35 -5.22 -19.93
CA THR A 365 4.21 -4.63 -18.59
C THR A 365 4.84 -3.25 -18.57
N PRO A 366 4.35 -2.31 -17.74
CA PRO A 366 5.01 -1.02 -17.54
C PRO A 366 6.40 -1.17 -16.93
N ASP A 367 7.30 -0.26 -17.29
CA ASP A 367 8.63 -0.16 -16.66
C ASP A 367 8.51 0.33 -15.22
N ASN A 368 7.60 1.28 -14.96
CA ASN A 368 7.36 1.89 -13.66
C ASN A 368 5.90 2.32 -13.52
N ASP A 369 5.53 2.71 -12.29
CA ASP A 369 4.18 3.20 -11.98
C ASP A 369 4.14 4.74 -12.00
N PRO A 370 3.48 5.38 -13.00
CA PRO A 370 3.39 6.83 -13.08
C PRO A 370 2.64 7.47 -11.92
N SER A 371 1.70 6.77 -11.29
CA SER A 371 1.02 7.29 -10.10
C SER A 371 1.88 7.27 -8.85
N PHE A 372 2.96 6.49 -8.82
CA PHE A 372 3.90 6.45 -7.71
C PHE A 372 5.04 7.47 -7.90
N TYR A 373 5.80 7.37 -8.99
CA TYR A 373 6.94 8.29 -9.19
C TYR A 373 6.50 9.74 -9.39
N GLY A 374 5.25 9.98 -9.76
CA GLY A 374 4.69 11.33 -9.92
C GLY A 374 4.46 12.07 -8.61
N ILE A 375 4.52 11.40 -7.44
CA ILE A 375 4.21 12.00 -6.13
C ILE A 375 5.25 11.69 -5.04
N ASP A 376 6.09 10.67 -5.19
CA ASP A 376 6.96 10.15 -4.11
C ASP A 376 7.94 11.19 -3.56
N ALA A 377 8.53 12.00 -4.46
CA ALA A 377 9.51 13.02 -4.07
C ALA A 377 8.91 14.09 -3.16
N GLY A 378 7.67 14.52 -3.42
CA GLY A 378 6.95 15.49 -2.60
C GLY A 378 6.70 14.98 -1.18
N TYR A 379 6.24 13.74 -1.05
CA TYR A 379 6.01 13.12 0.27
C TYR A 379 7.29 12.91 1.06
N THR A 380 8.36 12.44 0.40
CA THR A 380 9.66 12.25 1.04
C THR A 380 10.26 13.59 1.52
N ALA A 381 10.16 14.64 0.73
CA ALA A 381 10.59 15.97 1.15
C ALA A 381 9.76 16.50 2.33
N ALA A 382 8.42 16.35 2.28
CA ALA A 382 7.52 16.82 3.31
C ALA A 382 7.80 16.19 4.68
N ILE A 383 7.93 14.86 4.76
CA ILE A 383 8.14 14.17 6.04
C ILE A 383 9.52 14.49 6.63
N ASN A 384 10.57 14.59 5.81
CA ASN A 384 11.90 14.95 6.28
C ASN A 384 11.95 16.39 6.82
N SER A 385 11.37 17.36 6.10
CA SER A 385 11.28 18.74 6.58
C SER A 385 10.41 18.85 7.84
N TRP A 386 9.28 18.14 7.89
CA TRP A 386 8.43 18.11 9.08
C TRP A 386 9.17 17.58 10.31
N ALA A 387 9.82 16.43 10.18
CA ALA A 387 10.54 15.81 11.30
C ALA A 387 11.71 16.67 11.78
N ARG A 388 12.60 17.09 10.87
CA ARG A 388 13.87 17.75 11.20
C ARG A 388 13.68 19.24 11.46
N ASP A 389 13.09 19.96 10.50
CA ASP A 389 13.04 21.43 10.56
C ASP A 389 11.92 21.92 11.47
N THR A 390 10.78 21.20 11.48
CA THR A 390 9.61 21.61 12.26
C THR A 390 9.64 21.04 13.67
N LEU A 391 9.82 19.72 13.84
CA LEU A 391 9.77 19.08 15.14
C LEU A 391 11.13 19.03 15.85
N GLY A 392 12.23 19.17 15.13
CA GLY A 392 13.60 19.06 15.67
C GLY A 392 13.97 17.62 16.03
N PHE A 393 13.42 16.64 15.31
CA PHE A 393 13.76 15.23 15.48
C PHE A 393 15.13 14.95 14.86
N GLU A 394 16.09 14.61 15.71
CA GLU A 394 17.48 14.40 15.31
C GLU A 394 17.71 12.95 14.93
N THR A 395 18.04 12.72 13.66
CA THR A 395 18.35 11.38 13.18
C THR A 395 19.29 11.44 11.96
N THR A 396 20.22 10.51 11.89
CA THR A 396 21.07 10.28 10.70
C THR A 396 20.43 9.24 9.77
N ARG A 397 19.32 8.62 10.16
CA ARG A 397 18.60 7.63 9.34
C ARG A 397 17.85 8.32 8.23
N GLU A 398 17.81 7.68 7.08
CA GLU A 398 16.91 8.05 5.99
C GLU A 398 15.50 7.60 6.32
N TYR A 399 14.50 8.42 5.98
CA TYR A 399 13.10 8.00 6.07
C TYR A 399 12.82 6.93 5.01
N GLN A 400 12.43 5.75 5.45
CA GLN A 400 12.09 4.63 4.57
C GLN A 400 10.59 4.69 4.25
N SER A 401 10.20 5.45 3.21
CA SER A 401 8.79 5.45 2.74
C SER A 401 8.36 4.04 2.36
N ILE A 402 9.28 3.27 1.75
CA ILE A 402 9.16 1.82 1.57
C ILE A 402 10.46 1.16 2.06
N GLY A 403 10.38 0.42 3.16
CA GLY A 403 11.49 -0.34 3.74
C GLY A 403 11.86 -1.56 2.89
N ARG A 404 13.12 -1.68 2.51
CA ARG A 404 13.61 -2.82 1.72
C ARG A 404 13.65 -4.12 2.51
N GLU A 405 13.99 -4.03 3.78
CA GLU A 405 14.12 -5.19 4.69
C GLU A 405 12.79 -5.92 4.90
N PRO A 406 11.69 -5.23 5.29
CA PRO A 406 10.39 -5.86 5.37
C PRO A 406 9.95 -6.50 4.06
N GLY A 407 10.13 -5.81 2.92
CA GLY A 407 9.72 -6.32 1.61
C GLY A 407 10.44 -7.61 1.18
N ARG A 408 11.69 -7.83 1.65
CA ARG A 408 12.49 -9.02 1.33
C ARG A 408 12.24 -10.20 2.27
N ASN A 409 11.92 -9.92 3.52
CA ASN A 409 11.88 -10.92 4.60
C ASN A 409 10.47 -11.20 5.12
N TRP A 410 9.42 -10.71 4.43
CA TRP A 410 8.06 -10.81 4.90
C TRP A 410 7.53 -12.24 4.87
N GLU A 411 7.04 -12.71 6.02
CA GLU A 411 6.36 -14.00 6.15
C GLU A 411 4.85 -13.83 5.96
N TRP A 412 4.33 -14.45 4.91
CA TRP A 412 2.92 -14.34 4.51
C TRP A 412 2.02 -15.41 5.11
N SER A 413 2.56 -16.38 5.84
CA SER A 413 1.76 -17.44 6.41
C SER A 413 1.00 -16.98 7.66
N THR A 414 -0.26 -17.37 7.74
CA THR A 414 -1.12 -17.16 8.93
C THR A 414 -1.37 -18.44 9.71
N GLY A 415 -0.68 -19.53 9.41
CA GLY A 415 -1.04 -20.83 9.95
C GLY A 415 -2.37 -21.41 9.43
N GLN A 416 -3.06 -20.73 8.52
CA GLN A 416 -4.39 -21.15 7.99
C GLN A 416 -4.36 -22.39 7.08
N GLY A 417 -3.19 -23.05 6.96
CA GLY A 417 -3.02 -24.27 6.18
C GLY A 417 -2.27 -24.08 4.86
N ARG A 418 -1.75 -25.18 4.33
CA ARG A 418 -0.97 -25.17 3.07
C ARG A 418 -1.89 -24.90 1.88
N GLY A 419 -1.52 -23.94 1.02
CA GLY A 419 -2.20 -23.68 -0.25
C GLY A 419 -3.43 -22.75 -0.14
N ALA A 420 -3.75 -22.20 1.05
CA ALA A 420 -4.80 -21.21 1.18
C ALA A 420 -4.28 -19.81 0.79
N TYR A 421 -5.12 -19.03 0.11
CA TYR A 421 -4.88 -17.59 -0.01
C TYR A 421 -5.05 -16.93 1.35
N LEU A 422 -4.23 -15.91 1.61
CA LEU A 422 -4.37 -15.09 2.81
C LEU A 422 -5.75 -14.41 2.80
N ASN A 423 -6.53 -14.62 3.85
CA ASN A 423 -7.80 -13.95 4.08
C ASN A 423 -7.94 -13.58 5.56
N VAL A 424 -7.98 -12.28 5.85
CA VAL A 424 -8.12 -11.74 7.21
C VAL A 424 -9.51 -11.11 7.48
N ALA A 425 -10.39 -11.08 6.49
CA ALA A 425 -11.75 -10.57 6.66
C ALA A 425 -12.53 -11.26 7.80
N PRO A 426 -12.39 -12.58 8.04
CA PRO A 426 -13.03 -13.25 9.17
C PRO A 426 -12.70 -12.66 10.53
N TYR A 427 -11.51 -12.04 10.72
CA TYR A 427 -11.12 -11.42 11.99
C TYR A 427 -11.92 -10.15 12.27
N ILE A 428 -12.23 -9.34 11.23
CA ILE A 428 -13.14 -8.20 11.35
C ILE A 428 -14.55 -8.69 11.76
N GLY A 429 -15.06 -9.73 11.09
CA GLY A 429 -16.32 -10.35 11.46
C GLY A 429 -16.34 -10.89 12.88
N GLN A 430 -15.23 -11.44 13.37
CA GLN A 430 -15.08 -11.87 14.75
C GLN A 430 -15.15 -10.68 15.72
N ALA A 431 -14.34 -9.63 15.49
CA ALA A 431 -14.34 -8.44 16.31
C ALA A 431 -15.73 -7.79 16.40
N MET A 432 -16.47 -7.71 15.29
CA MET A 432 -17.86 -7.18 15.26
C MET A 432 -18.85 -8.07 16.03
N ARG A 433 -18.64 -9.38 16.10
CA ARG A 433 -19.47 -10.28 16.92
C ARG A 433 -19.18 -10.15 18.40
N GLN A 434 -17.92 -9.89 18.77
CA GLN A 434 -17.49 -9.70 20.16
C GLN A 434 -17.86 -8.30 20.67
N ASN A 435 -17.82 -7.30 19.79
CA ASN A 435 -18.11 -5.91 20.10
C ASN A 435 -19.21 -5.37 19.17
N SER A 436 -20.46 -5.40 19.64
CA SER A 436 -21.63 -4.97 18.86
C SER A 436 -21.66 -3.48 18.53
N GLN A 437 -20.81 -2.67 19.16
CA GLN A 437 -20.67 -1.24 18.89
C GLN A 437 -19.54 -0.91 17.92
N LEU A 438 -18.72 -1.89 17.54
CA LEU A 438 -17.68 -1.70 16.55
C LEU A 438 -18.30 -1.31 15.19
N ARG A 439 -17.77 -0.28 14.57
CA ARG A 439 -18.16 0.17 13.23
C ARG A 439 -16.99 0.05 12.27
N VAL A 440 -17.28 -0.32 11.03
CA VAL A 440 -16.30 -0.40 9.95
C VAL A 440 -16.68 0.58 8.87
N PHE A 441 -15.75 1.45 8.53
CA PHE A 441 -15.84 2.34 7.37
C PHE A 441 -14.87 1.86 6.31
N ASN A 442 -15.34 1.68 5.08
CA ASN A 442 -14.56 1.24 3.94
C ASN A 442 -14.54 2.32 2.86
N ALA A 443 -13.36 2.81 2.50
CA ALA A 443 -13.13 3.79 1.44
C ALA A 443 -12.31 3.16 0.31
N GLN A 444 -12.86 3.23 -0.92
CA GLN A 444 -12.26 2.62 -2.12
C GLN A 444 -12.29 3.59 -3.30
N GLY A 445 -11.30 3.46 -4.19
CA GLY A 445 -11.23 4.25 -5.42
C GLY A 445 -11.51 3.41 -6.67
N TYR A 446 -12.31 3.93 -7.60
CA TYR A 446 -12.58 3.26 -8.89
C TYR A 446 -11.34 3.05 -9.74
N TYR A 447 -10.32 3.87 -9.54
CA TYR A 447 -9.09 3.89 -10.34
C TYR A 447 -7.90 3.21 -9.66
N ASP A 448 -8.10 2.64 -8.46
CA ASP A 448 -7.08 1.93 -7.70
C ASP A 448 -7.01 0.45 -8.12
N PHE A 449 -5.94 0.09 -8.81
CA PHE A 449 -5.67 -1.30 -9.22
C PHE A 449 -4.74 -2.04 -8.26
N ALA A 450 -4.16 -1.34 -7.28
CA ALA A 450 -3.35 -1.99 -6.26
C ALA A 450 -4.23 -2.82 -5.32
N THR A 451 -5.44 -2.30 -5.06
CA THR A 451 -6.46 -2.91 -4.22
C THR A 451 -7.84 -2.70 -4.88
N PRO A 452 -8.20 -3.51 -5.88
CA PRO A 452 -9.44 -3.33 -6.62
C PRO A 452 -10.67 -3.27 -5.71
N PHE A 453 -11.45 -2.21 -5.84
CA PHE A 453 -12.58 -1.93 -4.94
C PHE A 453 -13.62 -3.05 -4.88
N PHE A 454 -13.84 -3.75 -6.01
CA PHE A 454 -14.80 -4.84 -6.06
C PHE A 454 -14.31 -6.08 -5.30
N GLY A 455 -12.98 -6.28 -5.21
CA GLY A 455 -12.38 -7.29 -4.33
C GLY A 455 -12.61 -7.00 -2.85
N ALA A 456 -12.53 -5.72 -2.44
CA ALA A 456 -12.87 -5.30 -1.09
C ALA A 456 -14.36 -5.49 -0.77
N GLU A 457 -15.26 -5.10 -1.68
CA GLU A 457 -16.70 -5.34 -1.55
C GLU A 457 -17.01 -6.83 -1.40
N TYR A 458 -16.33 -7.68 -2.18
CA TYR A 458 -16.47 -9.15 -2.08
C TYR A 458 -16.03 -9.67 -0.70
N SER A 459 -14.92 -9.17 -0.17
CA SER A 459 -14.36 -9.60 1.12
C SER A 459 -15.22 -9.20 2.33
N LEU A 460 -16.05 -8.17 2.19
CA LEU A 460 -16.89 -7.60 3.26
C LEU A 460 -18.36 -8.03 3.22
N LYS A 461 -18.72 -8.99 2.35
CA LYS A 461 -20.08 -9.53 2.24
C LYS A 461 -20.47 -10.45 3.38
#